data_5e4d60bd2e3fc9fc3f6a2706d07dfa1c
#
_entry.id   5e4d60bd2e3fc9fc3f6a2706d07dfa1c
#
_cell.length_a   1.000
_cell.length_b   1.000
_cell.length_c   1.000
_cell.angle_alpha   90.00
_cell.angle_beta   90.00
_cell.angle_gamma   90.00
#
_symmetry.space_group_name_H-M   'P 1'
#
loop_
_entity.id
_entity.type
_entity.pdbx_description
1 polymer ?
#
loop_
_entity_poly.entity_id
_entity_poly.type
_entity_poly.pdbx_seq_one_letter_code
_entity_poly.pdbx_strand_id
1 'polypeptide(L)'
;MTGLIPEKDVIVEIATIITDDQLNVIAEGPDLVIHQSDEVLAGMDKFVVDMHTKSGLLTMIRESTISLEQAGQQTLEFIKAHVPEARTVPLCGNSIGTDRRFLARYLPDIENHLHYRSVDVSTIKELVKRWYPGSDSVRPFKVGAHRALDDVHESIAELRFYREKVFVQ
;
A
#
# COMPACT_ATOMS: atom_id res chain seq x y z
N MET A 1 4.73 -0.03 -7.75
CA MET A 1 4.24 0.53 -9.04
C MET A 1 5.40 1.09 -9.83
N THR A 2 5.31 1.12 -11.19
CA THR A 2 6.34 1.71 -12.06
C THR A 2 6.32 3.23 -12.08
N GLY A 3 5.30 3.84 -11.50
CA GLY A 3 5.10 5.28 -11.38
C GLY A 3 3.76 5.57 -10.72
N LEU A 4 3.22 6.78 -10.90
CA LEU A 4 2.02 7.26 -10.21
C LEU A 4 0.83 7.52 -11.14
N ILE A 5 0.95 7.20 -12.42
CA ILE A 5 -0.06 7.50 -13.45
C ILE A 5 -0.67 6.17 -13.95
N PRO A 6 -1.87 5.76 -13.49
CA PRO A 6 -2.43 4.45 -13.84
C PRO A 6 -2.63 4.23 -15.34
N GLU A 7 -2.70 5.31 -16.15
CA GLU A 7 -2.87 5.24 -17.60
C GLU A 7 -1.64 4.69 -18.33
N LYS A 8 -0.46 4.78 -17.71
CA LYS A 8 0.82 4.33 -18.29
C LYS A 8 1.66 3.45 -17.37
N ASP A 9 1.43 3.55 -16.05
CA ASP A 9 2.20 2.84 -15.05
C ASP A 9 1.44 1.60 -14.55
N VAL A 10 2.17 0.58 -14.09
CA VAL A 10 1.61 -0.71 -13.69
C VAL A 10 1.96 -1.07 -12.24
N ILE A 11 1.19 -2.00 -11.68
CA ILE A 11 1.47 -2.58 -10.36
C ILE A 11 2.62 -3.59 -10.52
N VAL A 12 3.62 -3.52 -9.63
CA VAL A 12 4.76 -4.43 -9.60
C VAL A 12 4.87 -5.21 -8.30
N GLU A 13 4.17 -4.79 -7.26
CA GLU A 13 4.13 -5.47 -5.96
C GLU A 13 2.83 -5.14 -5.27
N ILE A 14 2.24 -6.12 -4.58
CA ILE A 14 1.03 -5.95 -3.75
C ILE A 14 1.18 -6.75 -2.47
N ALA A 15 0.93 -6.10 -1.33
CA ALA A 15 0.85 -6.72 -0.03
C ALA A 15 -0.37 -6.21 0.72
N THR A 16 -0.94 -7.04 1.59
CA THR A 16 -2.16 -6.71 2.32
C THR A 16 -2.09 -7.22 3.75
N ILE A 17 -2.45 -6.36 4.70
CA ILE A 17 -2.63 -6.73 6.11
C ILE A 17 -4.06 -6.42 6.51
N ILE A 18 -4.68 -7.32 7.26
CA ILE A 18 -5.97 -7.09 7.91
C ILE A 18 -5.72 -6.74 9.38
N THR A 19 -6.32 -5.65 9.85
CA THR A 19 -6.27 -5.23 11.25
C THR A 19 -7.67 -5.14 11.84
N ASP A 20 -7.75 -5.18 13.18
CA ASP A 20 -8.94 -4.74 13.89
C ASP A 20 -8.99 -3.20 14.02
N ASP A 21 -10.06 -2.68 14.63
CA ASP A 21 -10.24 -1.24 14.89
C ASP A 21 -9.21 -0.67 15.88
N GLN A 22 -8.48 -1.53 16.59
CA GLN A 22 -7.39 -1.16 17.48
C GLN A 22 -6.03 -1.18 16.78
N LEU A 23 -6.02 -1.45 15.47
CA LEU A 23 -4.81 -1.62 14.63
C LEU A 23 -3.98 -2.87 14.99
N ASN A 24 -4.54 -3.83 15.72
CA ASN A 24 -3.86 -5.11 15.89
C ASN A 24 -3.92 -5.90 14.58
N VAL A 25 -2.80 -6.48 14.19
CA VAL A 25 -2.74 -7.33 13.00
C VAL A 25 -3.51 -8.61 13.27
N ILE A 26 -4.58 -8.85 12.51
CA ILE A 26 -5.38 -10.08 12.53
C ILE A 26 -4.77 -11.11 11.60
N ALA A 27 -4.39 -10.68 10.40
CA ALA A 27 -3.78 -11.54 9.40
C ALA A 27 -2.87 -10.74 8.47
N GLU A 28 -1.76 -11.34 8.09
CA GLU A 28 -0.84 -10.87 7.10
C GLU A 28 -1.02 -11.72 5.84
N GLY A 29 -1.30 -11.07 4.73
CA GLY A 29 -1.60 -11.69 3.46
C GLY A 29 -0.35 -11.97 2.64
N PRO A 30 -0.55 -12.44 1.41
CA PRO A 30 0.55 -12.65 0.51
C PRO A 30 1.25 -11.33 0.17
N ASP A 31 2.57 -11.35 0.11
CA ASP A 31 3.43 -10.30 -0.47
C ASP A 31 3.87 -10.78 -1.85
N LEU A 32 3.29 -10.20 -2.89
CA LEU A 32 3.37 -10.71 -4.26
C LEU A 32 4.08 -9.72 -5.16
N VAL A 33 5.23 -10.13 -5.70
CA VAL A 33 5.93 -9.40 -6.75
C VAL A 33 5.42 -9.86 -8.11
N ILE A 34 4.95 -8.91 -8.91
CA ILE A 34 4.30 -9.14 -10.19
C ILE A 34 5.32 -9.01 -11.31
N HIS A 35 5.39 -10.00 -12.18
CA HIS A 35 6.26 -9.97 -13.34
C HIS A 35 5.93 -8.82 -14.29
N GLN A 36 6.95 -8.14 -14.79
CA GLN A 36 6.85 -7.14 -15.86
C GLN A 36 7.99 -7.35 -16.87
N SER A 37 7.68 -7.11 -18.13
CA SER A 37 8.68 -7.18 -19.20
C SER A 37 9.71 -6.05 -19.09
N ASP A 38 10.90 -6.27 -19.64
CA ASP A 38 11.95 -5.24 -19.72
C ASP A 38 11.49 -3.99 -20.49
N GLU A 39 10.59 -4.16 -21.47
CA GLU A 39 10.00 -3.05 -22.22
C GLU A 39 9.17 -2.12 -21.29
N VAL A 40 8.34 -2.71 -20.43
CA VAL A 40 7.55 -1.97 -19.43
C VAL A 40 8.46 -1.30 -18.42
N LEU A 41 9.47 -2.01 -17.94
CA LEU A 41 10.43 -1.49 -16.95
C LEU A 41 11.31 -0.36 -17.52
N ALA A 42 11.63 -0.38 -18.80
CA ALA A 42 12.38 0.69 -19.48
C ALA A 42 11.61 2.03 -19.52
N GLY A 43 10.29 2.01 -19.36
CA GLY A 43 9.44 3.19 -19.30
C GLY A 43 9.44 3.91 -17.94
N MET A 44 10.07 3.34 -16.90
CA MET A 44 10.11 3.94 -15.57
C MET A 44 10.98 5.20 -15.54
N ASP A 45 10.57 6.15 -14.70
CA ASP A 45 11.40 7.30 -14.34
C ASP A 45 12.68 6.85 -13.60
N LYS A 46 13.78 7.58 -13.82
CA LYS A 46 15.07 7.26 -13.18
C LYS A 46 14.97 7.13 -11.66
N PHE A 47 14.19 7.98 -11.01
CA PHE A 47 14.00 7.93 -9.56
C PHE A 47 13.38 6.58 -9.13
N VAL A 48 12.38 6.09 -9.87
CA VAL A 48 11.72 4.82 -9.58
C VAL A 48 12.66 3.64 -9.85
N VAL A 49 13.44 3.68 -10.94
CA VAL A 49 14.47 2.68 -11.23
C VAL A 49 15.50 2.59 -10.11
N ASP A 50 16.05 3.73 -9.67
CA ASP A 50 17.05 3.80 -8.60
C ASP A 50 16.48 3.25 -7.28
N MET A 51 15.23 3.59 -6.94
CA MET A 51 14.51 3.12 -5.76
C MET A 51 14.30 1.59 -5.78
N HIS A 52 13.77 1.05 -6.88
CA HIS A 52 13.54 -0.38 -7.02
C HIS A 52 14.84 -1.19 -7.12
N THR A 53 15.89 -0.61 -7.68
CA THR A 53 17.23 -1.22 -7.69
C THR A 53 17.79 -1.32 -6.27
N LYS A 54 17.71 -0.22 -5.51
CA LYS A 54 18.22 -0.16 -4.14
C LYS A 54 17.50 -1.13 -3.20
N SER A 55 16.19 -1.31 -3.36
CA SER A 55 15.40 -2.27 -2.57
C SER A 55 15.50 -3.72 -3.05
N GLY A 56 16.19 -3.97 -4.17
CA GLY A 56 16.25 -5.29 -4.81
C GLY A 56 14.98 -5.69 -5.57
N LEU A 57 13.92 -4.86 -5.51
CA LEU A 57 12.64 -5.17 -6.12
C LEU A 57 12.74 -5.30 -7.65
N LEU A 58 13.61 -4.51 -8.31
CA LEU A 58 13.75 -4.56 -9.76
C LEU A 58 14.17 -5.96 -10.26
N THR A 59 15.09 -6.61 -9.56
CA THR A 59 15.50 -7.99 -9.87
C THR A 59 14.34 -8.96 -9.65
N MET A 60 13.64 -8.83 -8.53
CA MET A 60 12.50 -9.70 -8.19
C MET A 60 11.36 -9.58 -9.21
N ILE A 61 11.08 -8.38 -9.75
CA ILE A 61 10.07 -8.16 -10.79
C ILE A 61 10.42 -8.96 -12.06
N ARG A 62 11.69 -8.94 -12.48
CA ARG A 62 12.15 -9.68 -13.65
C ARG A 62 12.10 -11.20 -13.48
N GLU A 63 12.46 -11.67 -12.29
CA GLU A 63 12.51 -13.09 -11.94
C GLU A 63 11.14 -13.68 -11.57
N SER A 64 10.20 -12.83 -11.22
CA SER A 64 8.84 -13.28 -10.86
C SER A 64 8.16 -13.98 -12.05
N THR A 65 7.33 -14.95 -11.71
CA THR A 65 6.45 -15.66 -12.65
C THR A 65 4.97 -15.35 -12.38
N ILE A 66 4.69 -14.50 -11.40
CA ILE A 66 3.32 -14.16 -10.97
C ILE A 66 2.77 -13.08 -11.90
N SER A 67 1.64 -13.37 -12.53
CA SER A 67 0.90 -12.37 -13.30
C SER A 67 0.10 -11.43 -12.40
N LEU A 68 -0.29 -10.28 -12.94
CA LEU A 68 -1.18 -9.34 -12.26
C LEU A 68 -2.53 -10.01 -11.88
N GLU A 69 -3.08 -10.83 -12.77
CA GLU A 69 -4.32 -11.56 -12.53
C GLU A 69 -4.18 -12.53 -11.35
N GLN A 70 -3.10 -13.33 -11.33
CA GLN A 70 -2.82 -14.25 -10.23
C GLN A 70 -2.63 -13.52 -8.90
N ALA A 71 -1.90 -12.40 -8.90
CA ALA A 71 -1.71 -11.58 -7.70
C ALA A 71 -3.03 -10.99 -7.21
N GLY A 72 -3.86 -10.49 -8.14
CA GLY A 72 -5.19 -9.96 -7.82
C GLY A 72 -6.11 -11.02 -7.23
N GLN A 73 -6.14 -12.21 -7.80
CA GLN A 73 -6.95 -13.32 -7.32
C GLN A 73 -6.54 -13.75 -5.90
N GLN A 74 -5.25 -14.00 -5.67
CA GLN A 74 -4.72 -14.40 -4.36
C GLN A 74 -5.00 -13.34 -3.29
N THR A 75 -4.80 -12.07 -3.63
CA THR A 75 -5.09 -10.95 -2.72
C THR A 75 -6.59 -10.87 -2.39
N LEU A 76 -7.46 -11.01 -3.38
CA LEU A 76 -8.91 -10.96 -3.17
C LEU A 76 -9.40 -12.15 -2.34
N GLU A 77 -8.89 -13.35 -2.60
CA GLU A 77 -9.21 -14.55 -1.81
C GLU A 77 -8.80 -14.37 -0.36
N PHE A 78 -7.60 -13.85 -0.09
CA PHE A 78 -7.15 -13.52 1.25
C PHE A 78 -8.07 -12.49 1.93
N ILE A 79 -8.42 -11.40 1.23
CA ILE A 79 -9.33 -10.39 1.79
C ILE A 79 -10.68 -11.01 2.13
N LYS A 80 -11.27 -11.78 1.22
CA LYS A 80 -12.58 -12.44 1.44
C LYS A 80 -12.58 -13.46 2.56
N ALA A 81 -11.46 -14.14 2.79
CA ALA A 81 -11.33 -15.09 3.90
C ALA A 81 -11.44 -14.41 5.27
N HIS A 82 -11.03 -13.14 5.39
CA HIS A 82 -11.04 -12.39 6.65
C HIS A 82 -12.16 -11.34 6.71
N VAL A 83 -12.62 -10.89 5.56
CA VAL A 83 -13.69 -9.89 5.38
C VAL A 83 -14.66 -10.42 4.32
N PRO A 84 -15.52 -11.40 4.68
CA PRO A 84 -16.40 -12.04 3.70
C PRO A 84 -17.47 -11.11 3.12
N GLU A 85 -17.91 -10.12 3.87
CA GLU A 85 -18.93 -9.18 3.43
C GLU A 85 -18.29 -7.98 2.69
N ALA A 86 -18.65 -7.84 1.42
CA ALA A 86 -18.16 -6.74 0.60
C ALA A 86 -18.65 -5.37 1.10
N ARG A 87 -17.85 -4.34 0.88
CA ARG A 87 -18.14 -2.94 1.19
C ARG A 87 -18.31 -2.62 2.69
N THR A 88 -17.72 -3.43 3.55
CA THR A 88 -17.75 -3.21 5.01
C THR A 88 -16.50 -2.54 5.55
N VAL A 89 -15.33 -2.77 4.94
CA VAL A 89 -14.05 -2.24 5.41
C VAL A 89 -13.41 -1.27 4.43
N PRO A 90 -12.85 -0.15 4.90
CA PRO A 90 -12.15 0.82 4.06
C PRO A 90 -10.75 0.33 3.68
N LEU A 91 -10.22 0.83 2.55
CA LEU A 91 -8.80 0.79 2.28
C LEU A 91 -8.08 1.78 3.22
N CYS A 92 -6.98 1.32 3.82
CA CYS A 92 -6.17 2.09 4.77
C CYS A 92 -4.70 2.12 4.31
N GLY A 93 -3.99 3.20 4.61
CA GLY A 93 -2.56 3.34 4.31
C GLY A 93 -2.15 4.79 4.08
N ASN A 94 -0.93 5.00 3.57
CA ASN A 94 -0.41 6.32 3.25
C ASN A 94 -0.66 6.68 1.78
N SER A 95 -1.28 7.85 1.52
CA SER A 95 -1.54 8.38 0.15
C SER A 95 -2.34 7.42 -0.74
N ILE A 96 -3.24 6.66 -0.12
CA ILE A 96 -3.98 5.55 -0.73
C ILE A 96 -4.90 5.95 -1.89
N GLY A 97 -5.14 7.24 -2.08
CA GLY A 97 -5.84 7.71 -3.28
C GLY A 97 -5.15 7.28 -4.59
N THR A 98 -3.82 7.12 -4.57
CA THR A 98 -3.07 6.58 -5.70
C THR A 98 -3.34 5.08 -5.85
N ASP A 99 -3.21 4.31 -4.76
CA ASP A 99 -3.47 2.87 -4.76
C ASP A 99 -4.89 2.55 -5.24
N ARG A 100 -5.91 3.30 -4.78
CA ARG A 100 -7.29 3.13 -5.24
C ARG A 100 -7.44 3.33 -6.75
N ARG A 101 -6.74 4.30 -7.35
CA ARG A 101 -6.79 4.50 -8.81
C ARG A 101 -6.19 3.32 -9.55
N PHE A 102 -5.09 2.75 -9.04
CA PHE A 102 -4.48 1.55 -9.61
C PHE A 102 -5.37 0.31 -9.43
N LEU A 103 -5.96 0.11 -8.24
CA LEU A 103 -6.91 -0.97 -7.99
C LEU A 103 -8.13 -0.87 -8.91
N ALA A 104 -8.73 0.31 -9.02
CA ALA A 104 -9.89 0.53 -9.88
C ALA A 104 -9.61 0.19 -11.37
N ARG A 105 -8.39 0.47 -11.83
CA ARG A 105 -7.99 0.21 -13.22
C ARG A 105 -7.61 -1.24 -13.47
N TYR A 106 -6.83 -1.82 -12.58
CA TYR A 106 -6.14 -3.08 -12.82
C TYR A 106 -6.71 -4.26 -12.06
N LEU A 107 -7.33 -4.02 -10.91
CA LEU A 107 -7.86 -5.05 -10.00
C LEU A 107 -9.23 -4.62 -9.47
N PRO A 108 -10.21 -4.34 -10.38
CA PRO A 108 -11.51 -3.78 -9.99
C PRO A 108 -12.29 -4.65 -9.01
N ASP A 109 -12.08 -5.96 -8.99
CA ASP A 109 -12.76 -6.86 -8.05
C ASP A 109 -12.33 -6.60 -6.61
N ILE A 110 -11.05 -6.27 -6.37
CA ILE A 110 -10.57 -5.84 -5.05
C ILE A 110 -11.21 -4.50 -4.68
N GLU A 111 -11.15 -3.51 -5.58
CA GLU A 111 -11.73 -2.19 -5.34
C GLU A 111 -13.23 -2.26 -5.05
N ASN A 112 -13.97 -3.10 -5.77
CA ASN A 112 -15.40 -3.30 -5.58
C ASN A 112 -15.75 -4.02 -4.27
N HIS A 113 -14.83 -4.83 -3.73
CA HIS A 113 -15.01 -5.50 -2.44
C HIS A 113 -14.81 -4.56 -1.26
N LEU A 114 -13.96 -3.53 -1.42
CA LEU A 114 -13.67 -2.54 -0.37
C LEU A 114 -14.79 -1.50 -0.24
N HIS A 115 -14.93 -0.93 0.96
CA HIS A 115 -15.81 0.21 1.17
C HIS A 115 -15.31 1.43 0.40
N TYR A 116 -16.22 2.31 -0.07
CA TYR A 116 -15.84 3.51 -0.83
C TYR A 116 -15.07 4.57 0.01
N ARG A 117 -15.21 4.53 1.34
CA ARG A 117 -14.43 5.38 2.25
C ARG A 117 -13.01 4.85 2.39
N SER A 118 -12.13 5.74 2.85
CA SER A 118 -10.71 5.46 3.05
C SER A 118 -10.24 5.97 4.40
N VAL A 119 -9.21 5.34 4.95
CA VAL A 119 -8.43 5.88 6.07
C VAL A 119 -7.03 6.20 5.53
N ASP A 120 -6.83 7.45 5.14
CA ASP A 120 -5.53 7.90 4.61
C ASP A 120 -4.68 8.52 5.73
N VAL A 121 -3.65 7.80 6.14
CA VAL A 121 -2.71 8.20 7.20
C VAL A 121 -1.96 9.48 6.81
N SER A 122 -1.70 9.67 5.50
CA SER A 122 -1.07 10.91 5.02
C SER A 122 -1.95 12.14 5.23
N THR A 123 -3.28 12.00 5.21
CA THR A 123 -4.19 13.08 5.57
C THR A 123 -4.03 13.49 7.03
N ILE A 124 -3.97 12.53 7.95
CA ILE A 124 -3.74 12.80 9.37
C ILE A 124 -2.39 13.49 9.56
N LYS A 125 -1.34 12.98 8.93
CA LYS A 125 -0.01 13.57 8.91
C LYS A 125 -0.01 15.04 8.50
N GLU A 126 -0.70 15.36 7.40
CA GLU A 126 -0.79 16.73 6.90
C GLU A 126 -1.56 17.66 7.85
N LEU A 127 -2.59 17.16 8.54
CA LEU A 127 -3.32 17.93 9.55
C LEU A 127 -2.48 18.15 10.80
N VAL A 128 -1.80 17.13 11.29
CA VAL A 128 -0.91 17.21 12.46
C VAL A 128 0.21 18.23 12.20
N LYS A 129 0.83 18.21 11.04
CA LYS A 129 1.86 19.18 10.65
C LYS A 129 1.36 20.63 10.72
N ARG A 130 0.08 20.87 10.39
CA ARG A 130 -0.49 22.21 10.35
C ARG A 130 -1.00 22.67 11.71
N TRP A 131 -1.59 21.76 12.48
CA TRP A 131 -2.31 22.12 13.72
C TRP A 131 -1.51 21.90 15.00
N TYR A 132 -0.47 21.05 14.91
CA TYR A 132 0.38 20.72 16.06
C TYR A 132 1.87 20.94 15.70
N PRO A 133 2.30 22.21 15.53
CA PRO A 133 3.69 22.53 15.19
C PRO A 133 4.64 21.99 16.28
N GLY A 134 5.70 21.30 15.85
CA GLY A 134 6.65 20.66 16.77
C GLY A 134 6.40 19.18 17.04
N SER A 135 5.24 18.61 16.69
CA SER A 135 4.98 17.17 16.82
C SER A 135 5.76 16.33 15.80
N ASP A 136 6.33 16.95 14.76
CA ASP A 136 7.12 16.27 13.71
C ASP A 136 8.38 15.60 14.24
N SER A 137 8.95 16.10 15.33
CA SER A 137 10.19 15.57 15.93
C SER A 137 10.03 14.23 16.66
N VAL A 138 8.79 13.76 16.82
CA VAL A 138 8.47 12.57 17.64
C VAL A 138 7.91 11.42 16.78
N ARG A 139 7.90 11.54 15.45
CA ARG A 139 7.35 10.50 14.56
C ARG A 139 8.18 9.22 14.59
N PRO A 140 7.54 8.04 14.39
CA PRO A 140 8.29 6.82 14.17
C PRO A 140 9.24 6.99 12.98
N PHE A 141 10.48 6.55 13.15
CA PHE A 141 11.45 6.56 12.06
C PHE A 141 11.00 5.56 10.99
N LYS A 142 10.86 6.02 9.75
CA LYS A 142 10.61 5.13 8.62
C LYS A 142 11.93 4.57 8.12
N VAL A 143 12.03 3.27 8.01
CA VAL A 143 13.22 2.60 7.47
C VAL A 143 13.33 2.85 5.97
N GLY A 144 12.19 3.07 5.31
CA GLY A 144 12.14 3.39 3.88
C GLY A 144 12.67 2.26 3.01
N ALA A 145 12.32 1.03 3.35
CA ALA A 145 12.72 -0.16 2.58
C ALA A 145 12.10 -0.16 1.17
N HIS A 146 11.03 0.60 0.97
CA HIS A 146 10.29 0.69 -0.30
C HIS A 146 9.84 -0.68 -0.82
N ARG A 147 9.41 -1.56 0.09
CA ARG A 147 8.75 -2.83 -0.16
C ARG A 147 7.33 -2.73 0.35
N ALA A 148 6.39 -3.33 -0.41
CA ALA A 148 4.96 -3.14 -0.14
C ALA A 148 4.57 -3.55 1.28
N LEU A 149 5.02 -4.71 1.76
CA LEU A 149 4.69 -5.20 3.10
C LEU A 149 5.28 -4.31 4.20
N ASP A 150 6.55 -3.88 4.06
CA ASP A 150 7.20 -2.97 5.01
C ASP A 150 6.45 -1.62 5.07
N ASP A 151 6.07 -1.06 3.91
CA ASP A 151 5.33 0.20 3.82
C ASP A 151 3.95 0.10 4.48
N VAL A 152 3.27 -1.07 4.40
CA VAL A 152 2.01 -1.32 5.11
C VAL A 152 2.24 -1.35 6.62
N HIS A 153 3.25 -2.06 7.12
CA HIS A 153 3.60 -2.07 8.54
C HIS A 153 3.96 -0.68 9.06
N GLU A 154 4.74 0.10 8.29
CA GLU A 154 5.07 1.48 8.63
C GLU A 154 3.81 2.37 8.69
N SER A 155 2.85 2.16 7.80
CA SER A 155 1.57 2.90 7.80
C SER A 155 0.74 2.60 9.05
N ILE A 156 0.68 1.33 9.47
CA ILE A 156 0.00 0.92 10.71
C ILE A 156 0.69 1.56 11.92
N ALA A 157 2.01 1.50 11.99
CA ALA A 157 2.79 2.08 13.08
C ALA A 157 2.61 3.62 13.16
N GLU A 158 2.59 4.30 12.00
CA GLU A 158 2.37 5.75 11.92
C GLU A 158 0.96 6.11 12.40
N LEU A 159 -0.06 5.34 12.03
CA LEU A 159 -1.43 5.57 12.48
C LEU A 159 -1.60 5.33 13.99
N ARG A 160 -0.97 4.27 14.55
CA ARG A 160 -0.93 4.03 15.99
C ARG A 160 -0.32 5.21 16.73
N PHE A 161 0.80 5.73 16.23
CA PHE A 161 1.45 6.90 16.81
C PHE A 161 0.51 8.11 16.84
N TYR A 162 -0.17 8.43 15.75
CA TYR A 162 -1.13 9.55 15.75
C TYR A 162 -2.29 9.31 16.69
N ARG A 163 -2.82 8.09 16.76
CA ARG A 163 -3.88 7.72 17.69
C ARG A 163 -3.49 7.96 19.15
N GLU A 164 -2.27 7.62 19.54
CA GLU A 164 -1.78 7.78 20.91
C GLU A 164 -1.40 9.21 21.27
N LYS A 165 -0.87 9.99 20.33
CA LYS A 165 -0.24 11.28 20.59
C LYS A 165 -1.09 12.47 20.20
N VAL A 166 -2.05 12.30 19.31
CA VAL A 166 -2.77 13.41 18.69
C VAL A 166 -4.27 13.37 18.99
N PHE A 167 -4.89 12.19 18.90
CA PHE A 167 -6.31 12.08 19.16
C PHE A 167 -6.60 12.11 20.67
N VAL A 168 -7.60 12.93 21.07
CA VAL A 168 -8.08 12.97 22.45
C VAL A 168 -8.77 11.65 22.75
N GLN A 169 -8.40 11.02 23.86
CA GLN A 169 -9.02 9.79 24.36
C GLN A 169 -10.24 10.12 25.21
#